data_1ea569aa56e0c1dc71b468be06d6f888
#
_entry.id   1ea569aa56e0c1dc71b468be06d6f888
#
_cell.length_a   1.000
_cell.length_b   1.000
_cell.length_c   1.000
_cell.angle_alpha   90.00
_cell.angle_beta   90.00
_cell.angle_gamma   90.00
#
_symmetry.space_group_name_H-M   'P 1'
#
loop_
_entity.id
_entity.type
_entity.pdbx_description
1 polymer ?
#
loop_
_entity_poly.entity_id
_entity_poly.type
_entity_poly.pdbx_seq_one_letter_code
_entity_poly.pdbx_strand_id
1 'polypeptide(L)'
;MAKKLASILLCILFISVLLFGCVKPDNPPSQSTDSATTAGEALTTEGRLYPNLPDDTFNGYDYRLYVSDVFNYRTWEDLFVEESGSEPISEAVYYRNQMVEEKYKISLSMEVEQYLQYETNIVKNVGSNDDFADLFVSLGDDICRLYTQNVFYNLRSIPHLDFSMPWWDEKAADSFTLGGYMPFGISDLTVNDKGVTGIIYFNKKLAADLNLGDLYQLVKDDEWSFAKMVELGKKAILDVNEIGTADLEDRYGILGDDGMVYQFFAAGDAKYIVKDKDDMPEIAFNTEKNITMIQYYLEDILFDEQLTFNSSGSADGWASDTLFANDQGLFLMRPINTT
;
A
#
# COMPACT_ATOMS: atom_id res chain seq x y z
N MET A 1 52.44 -15.45 29.58
CA MET A 1 52.30 -13.98 29.54
C MET A 1 51.84 -13.46 28.18
N ALA A 2 52.33 -13.95 27.08
CA ALA A 2 51.93 -13.44 25.72
C ALA A 2 50.44 -13.56 25.35
N LYS A 3 49.75 -14.61 25.76
CA LYS A 3 48.31 -14.79 25.48
C LYS A 3 47.38 -13.84 26.25
N LYS A 4 47.79 -13.36 27.43
CA LYS A 4 47.02 -12.35 28.18
C LYS A 4 47.19 -10.93 27.65
N LEU A 5 48.39 -10.61 27.09
CA LEU A 5 48.61 -9.31 26.43
C LEU A 5 47.80 -9.21 25.12
N ALA A 6 47.71 -10.27 24.33
CA ALA A 6 46.91 -10.29 23.10
C ALA A 6 45.40 -10.06 23.31
N SER A 7 44.85 -10.64 24.40
CA SER A 7 43.44 -10.42 24.79
C SER A 7 43.15 -8.99 25.24
N ILE A 8 44.10 -8.36 25.96
CA ILE A 8 43.93 -6.97 26.39
C ILE A 8 44.06 -5.99 25.25
N LEU A 9 44.95 -6.26 24.26
CA LEU A 9 45.09 -5.46 23.08
C LEU A 9 43.86 -5.54 22.17
N LEU A 10 43.22 -6.72 22.07
CA LEU A 10 41.98 -6.91 21.30
C LEU A 10 40.80 -6.17 21.92
N CYS A 11 40.68 -6.15 23.26
CA CYS A 11 39.64 -5.38 23.96
C CYS A 11 39.83 -3.85 23.81
N ILE A 12 41.06 -3.37 23.78
CA ILE A 12 41.34 -1.93 23.56
C ILE A 12 41.04 -1.52 22.14
N LEU A 13 41.23 -2.39 21.13
CA LEU A 13 40.86 -2.11 19.73
C LEU A 13 39.35 -2.06 19.52
N PHE A 14 38.57 -2.85 20.26
CA PHE A 14 37.11 -2.81 20.19
C PHE A 14 36.49 -1.56 20.87
N ILE A 15 37.14 -1.01 21.89
CA ILE A 15 36.67 0.19 22.57
C ILE A 15 36.97 1.47 21.77
N SER A 16 37.99 1.46 20.89
CA SER A 16 38.34 2.62 20.05
C SER A 16 37.44 2.79 18.83
N VAL A 17 36.64 1.78 18.44
CA VAL A 17 35.69 1.86 17.30
C VAL A 17 34.35 2.44 17.72
N LEU A 18 34.04 2.51 19.02
CA LEU A 18 32.77 3.03 19.54
C LEU A 18 32.74 4.56 19.79
N LEU A 19 33.81 5.29 19.44
CA LEU A 19 33.91 6.73 19.69
C LEU A 19 33.85 7.62 18.43
N PHE A 20 33.56 7.06 17.27
CA PHE A 20 33.37 7.85 16.06
C PHE A 20 31.94 7.80 15.54
N GLY A 21 31.24 8.90 15.74
CA GLY A 21 30.27 9.38 14.76
C GLY A 21 28.81 9.29 15.07
N CYS A 22 28.31 10.09 15.99
CA CYS A 22 26.99 10.70 15.76
C CYS A 22 27.20 11.98 14.96
N VAL A 23 27.19 11.92 13.64
CA VAL A 23 26.94 13.07 12.79
C VAL A 23 25.45 13.12 12.54
N LYS A 24 24.78 14.15 13.05
CA LYS A 24 23.39 14.46 12.68
C LYS A 24 23.37 14.77 11.18
N PRO A 25 22.44 14.18 10.41
CA PRO A 25 22.20 14.67 9.05
C PRO A 25 21.48 16.02 9.13
N ASP A 26 21.96 16.96 8.34
CA ASP A 26 21.36 18.27 8.11
C ASP A 26 19.99 18.15 7.44
N ASN A 27 19.10 19.09 7.75
CA ASN A 27 17.71 19.19 7.36
C ASN A 27 17.41 18.93 5.88
N PRO A 28 16.27 18.27 5.57
CA PRO A 28 15.71 18.29 4.21
C PRO A 28 15.09 19.67 3.89
N PRO A 29 15.00 20.02 2.59
CA PRO A 29 14.61 21.36 2.14
C PRO A 29 13.14 21.68 2.48
N SER A 30 12.93 22.94 2.87
CA SER A 30 11.66 23.55 3.17
C SER A 30 10.67 23.46 2.00
N GLN A 31 9.50 22.86 2.24
CA GLN A 31 8.35 23.02 1.36
C GLN A 31 7.62 24.32 1.66
N SER A 32 7.26 25.03 0.58
CA SER A 32 6.53 26.28 0.58
C SER A 32 5.09 26.06 1.05
N THR A 33 4.69 26.86 2.03
CA THR A 33 3.32 27.00 2.49
C THR A 33 2.50 27.78 1.47
N ASP A 34 1.39 27.23 1.03
CA ASP A 34 0.25 28.03 0.60
C ASP A 34 -1.00 27.70 1.41
N SER A 35 -1.75 28.75 1.66
CA SER A 35 -2.63 28.96 2.80
C SER A 35 -4.02 28.38 2.67
N ALA A 36 -4.50 27.94 3.77
CA ALA A 36 -5.72 28.31 4.49
C ALA A 36 -6.99 27.50 4.23
N THR A 37 -7.49 26.85 5.26
CA THR A 37 -8.82 27.19 5.81
C THR A 37 -8.99 26.55 7.20
N THR A 38 -9.55 27.29 8.09
CA THR A 38 -9.81 27.09 9.51
C THR A 38 -10.57 25.80 9.80
N ALA A 39 -9.89 24.79 10.28
CA ALA A 39 -10.42 23.72 11.11
C ALA A 39 -9.56 23.67 12.37
N GLY A 40 -10.12 23.30 13.50
CA GLY A 40 -9.57 23.46 14.85
C GLY A 40 -8.06 23.24 14.94
N GLU A 41 -7.38 24.19 15.60
CA GLU A 41 -5.92 24.20 15.72
C GLU A 41 -5.41 22.91 16.34
N ALA A 42 -4.80 22.05 15.52
CA ALA A 42 -4.00 20.94 16.00
C ALA A 42 -2.73 21.50 16.66
N LEU A 43 -2.46 21.07 17.89
CA LEU A 43 -1.26 21.48 18.63
C LEU A 43 -0.02 20.98 17.87
N THR A 44 0.87 21.90 17.51
CA THR A 44 2.14 21.57 16.85
C THR A 44 3.27 21.58 17.85
N THR A 45 3.99 20.47 17.98
CA THR A 45 5.33 20.46 18.56
C THR A 45 6.30 20.04 17.45
N GLU A 46 7.30 20.87 17.16
CA GLU A 46 8.31 20.64 16.12
C GLU A 46 7.74 20.43 14.69
N GLY A 47 6.60 21.05 14.36
CA GLY A 47 5.96 20.93 13.04
C GLY A 47 5.16 19.64 12.83
N ARG A 48 5.00 18.81 13.85
CA ARG A 48 4.11 17.64 13.81
C ARG A 48 2.68 18.05 14.17
N LEU A 49 1.74 17.53 13.43
CA LEU A 49 0.32 17.63 13.77
C LEU A 49 -0.06 16.50 14.74
N TYR A 50 -0.88 16.83 15.71
CA TYR A 50 -1.43 15.85 16.66
C TYR A 50 -2.96 15.93 16.65
N PRO A 51 -3.66 14.80 16.86
CA PRO A 51 -5.10 14.81 16.99
C PRO A 51 -5.49 15.59 18.25
N ASN A 52 -6.53 16.41 18.16
CA ASN A 52 -7.08 17.14 19.32
C ASN A 52 -8.00 16.20 20.13
N LEU A 53 -7.37 15.30 20.88
CA LEU A 53 -8.06 14.33 21.72
C LEU A 53 -8.05 14.78 23.18
N PRO A 54 -9.12 14.49 23.95
CA PRO A 54 -9.15 14.77 25.38
C PRO A 54 -8.12 13.91 26.13
N ASP A 55 -7.69 14.39 27.30
CA ASP A 55 -6.77 13.67 28.19
C ASP A 55 -7.53 12.68 29.11
N ASP A 56 -8.52 11.98 28.58
CA ASP A 56 -9.29 10.99 29.30
C ASP A 56 -8.50 9.69 29.50
N THR A 57 -8.84 8.95 30.55
CA THR A 57 -8.27 7.63 30.82
C THR A 57 -9.38 6.60 31.04
N PHE A 58 -9.12 5.34 30.68
CA PHE A 58 -10.16 4.30 30.59
C PHE A 58 -9.98 3.15 31.58
N ASN A 59 -9.21 3.35 32.66
CA ASN A 59 -9.11 2.43 33.82
C ASN A 59 -8.73 0.99 33.49
N GLY A 60 -7.87 0.78 32.51
CA GLY A 60 -7.43 -0.55 32.10
C GLY A 60 -8.43 -1.26 31.16
N TYR A 61 -9.27 -0.49 30.46
CA TYR A 61 -10.14 -1.08 29.43
C TYR A 61 -9.32 -1.85 28.39
N ASP A 62 -9.74 -3.06 28.06
CA ASP A 62 -9.13 -3.88 27.00
C ASP A 62 -9.73 -3.46 25.65
N TYR A 63 -8.96 -2.74 24.83
CA TYR A 63 -9.36 -2.31 23.51
C TYR A 63 -8.99 -3.39 22.49
N ARG A 64 -10.00 -4.00 21.89
CA ARG A 64 -9.92 -5.25 21.15
C ARG A 64 -9.95 -4.98 19.65
N LEU A 65 -8.88 -5.38 18.97
CA LEU A 65 -8.80 -5.36 17.51
C LEU A 65 -9.24 -6.72 16.95
N TYR A 66 -10.10 -6.72 15.97
CA TYR A 66 -10.51 -7.91 15.23
C TYR A 66 -10.06 -7.78 13.78
N VAL A 67 -9.13 -8.62 13.37
CA VAL A 67 -8.36 -8.44 12.13
C VAL A 67 -8.52 -9.65 11.22
N SER A 68 -8.74 -9.43 9.93
CA SER A 68 -8.81 -10.50 8.94
C SER A 68 -7.42 -10.98 8.53
N ASP A 69 -7.19 -12.31 8.57
CA ASP A 69 -6.01 -12.95 7.97
C ASP A 69 -6.24 -13.12 6.46
N VAL A 70 -5.96 -12.06 5.72
CA VAL A 70 -6.14 -12.08 4.27
C VAL A 70 -4.89 -12.62 3.60
N PHE A 71 -4.98 -13.82 3.01
CA PHE A 71 -3.96 -14.44 2.16
C PHE A 71 -2.55 -14.50 2.75
N ASN A 72 -2.40 -14.59 4.07
CA ASN A 72 -1.12 -14.56 4.77
C ASN A 72 -0.29 -13.27 4.56
N TYR A 73 -0.92 -12.15 4.19
CA TYR A 73 -0.23 -10.86 4.03
C TYR A 73 0.28 -10.25 5.34
N ARG A 74 0.02 -10.90 6.47
CA ARG A 74 0.46 -10.46 7.80
C ARG A 74 0.16 -8.98 8.09
N THR A 75 -0.94 -8.48 7.59
CA THR A 75 -1.36 -7.08 7.74
C THR A 75 -1.52 -6.66 9.19
N TRP A 76 -1.67 -7.63 10.09
CA TRP A 76 -1.77 -7.38 11.52
C TRP A 76 -0.45 -6.98 12.19
N GLU A 77 0.72 -7.30 11.61
CA GLU A 77 2.02 -6.90 12.17
C GLU A 77 2.18 -5.38 12.21
N ASP A 78 1.48 -4.64 11.34
CA ASP A 78 1.40 -3.19 11.39
C ASP A 78 0.54 -2.66 12.54
N LEU A 79 -0.29 -3.50 13.12
CA LEU A 79 -1.24 -3.13 14.17
C LEU A 79 -0.74 -3.51 15.55
N PHE A 80 -0.18 -4.69 15.69
CA PHE A 80 0.18 -5.25 16.98
C PHE A 80 1.40 -6.17 16.89
N VAL A 81 2.36 -5.94 17.78
CA VAL A 81 3.50 -6.84 18.03
C VAL A 81 3.68 -7.00 19.53
N GLU A 82 3.94 -8.24 19.98
CA GLU A 82 4.07 -8.56 21.41
C GLU A 82 5.37 -8.05 22.01
N GLU A 83 6.45 -8.04 21.24
CA GLU A 83 7.78 -7.66 21.71
C GLU A 83 8.46 -6.71 20.72
N SER A 84 9.30 -5.82 21.23
CA SER A 84 10.16 -4.97 20.39
C SER A 84 11.12 -5.85 19.59
N GLY A 85 10.99 -5.81 18.26
CA GLY A 85 11.82 -6.57 17.33
C GLY A 85 13.03 -5.78 16.82
N SER A 86 13.84 -6.43 15.96
CA SER A 86 14.94 -5.78 15.23
C SER A 86 14.48 -5.06 13.95
N GLU A 87 13.25 -5.33 13.51
CA GLU A 87 12.67 -4.70 12.32
C GLU A 87 12.14 -3.30 12.67
N PRO A 88 12.52 -2.25 11.92
CA PRO A 88 12.14 -0.88 12.26
C PRO A 88 10.64 -0.62 12.34
N ILE A 89 9.83 -1.27 11.51
CA ILE A 89 8.37 -1.13 11.53
C ILE A 89 7.80 -1.78 12.80
N SER A 90 8.19 -3.02 13.10
CA SER A 90 7.74 -3.73 14.31
C SER A 90 8.13 -2.97 15.59
N GLU A 91 9.34 -2.41 15.62
CA GLU A 91 9.79 -1.57 16.74
C GLU A 91 8.90 -0.32 16.88
N ALA A 92 8.60 0.36 15.78
CA ALA A 92 7.76 1.55 15.78
C ALA A 92 6.32 1.23 16.21
N VAL A 93 5.75 0.11 15.75
CA VAL A 93 4.42 -0.39 16.15
C VAL A 93 4.37 -0.67 17.65
N TYR A 94 5.37 -1.37 18.18
CA TYR A 94 5.48 -1.68 19.60
C TYR A 94 5.46 -0.40 20.45
N TYR A 95 6.34 0.57 20.16
CA TYR A 95 6.39 1.82 20.93
C TYR A 95 5.15 2.69 20.75
N ARG A 96 4.56 2.71 19.55
CA ARG A 96 3.28 3.41 19.33
C ARG A 96 2.20 2.84 20.24
N ASN A 97 2.07 1.53 20.30
CA ASN A 97 1.06 0.86 21.11
C ASN A 97 1.28 1.12 22.59
N GLN A 98 2.53 0.97 23.08
CA GLN A 98 2.86 1.31 24.46
C GLN A 98 2.51 2.76 24.83
N MET A 99 2.81 3.73 23.95
CA MET A 99 2.46 5.13 24.22
C MET A 99 0.94 5.34 24.33
N VAL A 100 0.15 4.66 23.49
CA VAL A 100 -1.31 4.72 23.54
C VAL A 100 -1.84 4.09 24.82
N GLU A 101 -1.38 2.88 25.17
CA GLU A 101 -1.75 2.18 26.40
C GLU A 101 -1.41 3.00 27.65
N GLU A 102 -0.21 3.56 27.69
CA GLU A 102 0.23 4.37 28.82
C GLU A 102 -0.58 5.70 28.95
N LYS A 103 -0.79 6.37 27.83
CA LYS A 103 -1.51 7.66 27.83
C LYS A 103 -2.97 7.50 28.25
N TYR A 104 -3.66 6.52 27.68
CA TYR A 104 -5.11 6.37 27.87
C TYR A 104 -5.46 5.36 28.97
N LYS A 105 -4.47 4.68 29.55
CA LYS A 105 -4.66 3.62 30.56
C LYS A 105 -5.61 2.53 30.05
N ILE A 106 -5.32 2.02 28.86
CA ILE A 106 -5.98 0.88 28.23
C ILE A 106 -4.95 -0.26 28.08
N SER A 107 -5.43 -1.45 27.74
CA SER A 107 -4.63 -2.50 27.12
C SER A 107 -5.10 -2.71 25.68
N LEU A 108 -4.21 -3.08 24.81
CA LEU A 108 -4.54 -3.45 23.43
C LEU A 108 -4.47 -4.96 23.32
N SER A 109 -5.51 -5.56 22.77
CA SER A 109 -5.52 -6.97 22.38
C SER A 109 -5.94 -7.14 20.94
N MET A 110 -5.55 -8.24 20.31
CA MET A 110 -5.84 -8.49 18.91
C MET A 110 -6.23 -9.94 18.70
N GLU A 111 -7.34 -10.16 18.01
CA GLU A 111 -7.76 -11.44 17.49
C GLU A 111 -7.65 -11.43 15.97
N VAL A 112 -6.97 -12.43 15.40
CA VAL A 112 -6.81 -12.62 13.97
C VAL A 112 -7.73 -13.73 13.52
N GLU A 113 -8.70 -13.40 12.65
CA GLU A 113 -9.69 -14.35 12.13
C GLU A 113 -9.32 -14.76 10.70
N GLN A 114 -9.62 -16.00 10.37
CA GLN A 114 -9.47 -16.49 9.00
C GLN A 114 -10.39 -15.71 8.03
N TYR A 115 -9.85 -15.31 6.90
CA TYR A 115 -10.50 -14.51 5.87
C TYR A 115 -11.94 -14.96 5.57
N LEU A 116 -12.17 -16.26 5.31
CA LEU A 116 -13.49 -16.77 4.95
C LEU A 116 -14.51 -16.76 6.11
N GLN A 117 -14.06 -16.61 7.36
CA GLN A 117 -14.94 -16.59 8.55
C GLN A 117 -15.19 -15.18 9.06
N TYR A 118 -14.33 -14.24 8.70
CA TYR A 118 -14.30 -12.89 9.23
C TYR A 118 -15.66 -12.17 9.11
N GLU A 119 -16.20 -12.08 7.89
CA GLU A 119 -17.50 -11.44 7.64
C GLU A 119 -18.65 -12.15 8.38
N THR A 120 -18.67 -13.48 8.31
CA THR A 120 -19.72 -14.29 8.94
C THR A 120 -19.73 -14.09 10.45
N ASN A 121 -18.57 -14.05 11.08
CA ASN A 121 -18.45 -13.85 12.51
C ASN A 121 -18.83 -12.43 12.93
N ILE A 122 -18.48 -11.40 12.16
CA ILE A 122 -18.93 -10.02 12.42
C ILE A 122 -20.45 -9.93 12.38
N VAL A 123 -21.07 -10.38 11.30
CA VAL A 123 -22.55 -10.31 11.15
C VAL A 123 -23.26 -11.07 12.28
N LYS A 124 -22.77 -12.25 12.62
CA LYS A 124 -23.31 -13.07 13.69
C LYS A 124 -23.21 -12.39 15.06
N ASN A 125 -22.01 -11.92 15.42
CA ASN A 125 -21.74 -11.41 16.75
C ASN A 125 -22.40 -10.04 16.96
N VAL A 126 -22.31 -9.14 15.97
CA VAL A 126 -23.04 -7.87 16.02
C VAL A 126 -24.56 -8.09 16.05
N GLY A 127 -25.08 -9.04 15.26
CA GLY A 127 -26.51 -9.40 15.26
C GLY A 127 -26.98 -10.00 16.57
N SER A 128 -26.09 -10.63 17.34
CA SER A 128 -26.36 -11.16 18.69
C SER A 128 -26.16 -10.11 19.80
N ASN A 129 -25.74 -8.91 19.45
CA ASN A 129 -25.32 -7.86 20.38
C ASN A 129 -24.21 -8.33 21.31
N ASP A 130 -23.25 -9.10 20.75
CA ASP A 130 -22.08 -9.56 21.46
C ASP A 130 -20.98 -8.48 21.42
N ASP A 131 -20.50 -8.11 22.60
CA ASP A 131 -19.42 -7.12 22.76
C ASP A 131 -18.07 -7.83 22.64
N PHE A 132 -17.64 -8.14 21.41
CA PHE A 132 -16.45 -8.95 21.17
C PHE A 132 -15.26 -8.16 20.61
N ALA A 133 -15.47 -7.01 19.96
CA ALA A 133 -14.42 -6.19 19.39
C ALA A 133 -14.78 -4.71 19.32
N ASP A 134 -13.76 -3.85 19.38
CA ASP A 134 -13.91 -2.39 19.36
C ASP A 134 -13.50 -1.80 18.00
N LEU A 135 -12.54 -2.43 17.31
CA LEU A 135 -12.06 -2.02 16.00
C LEU A 135 -11.91 -3.22 15.06
N PHE A 136 -12.48 -3.10 13.88
CA PHE A 136 -12.38 -4.07 12.81
C PHE A 136 -11.38 -3.61 11.76
N VAL A 137 -10.45 -4.47 11.35
CA VAL A 137 -9.46 -4.17 10.31
C VAL A 137 -9.42 -5.30 9.29
N SER A 138 -9.58 -4.95 8.02
CA SER A 138 -9.56 -5.91 6.91
C SER A 138 -9.23 -5.22 5.58
N LEU A 139 -9.18 -5.99 4.49
CA LEU A 139 -9.13 -5.42 3.15
C LEU A 139 -10.45 -4.72 2.79
N GLY A 140 -10.35 -3.76 1.85
CA GLY A 140 -11.51 -2.97 1.44
C GLY A 140 -12.66 -3.78 0.86
N ASP A 141 -12.39 -4.93 0.21
CA ASP A 141 -13.44 -5.77 -0.38
C ASP A 141 -14.29 -6.47 0.68
N ASP A 142 -13.71 -6.96 1.79
CA ASP A 142 -14.47 -7.51 2.91
C ASP A 142 -15.39 -6.46 3.51
N ILE A 143 -14.85 -5.28 3.76
CA ILE A 143 -15.60 -4.18 4.34
C ILE A 143 -16.71 -3.71 3.39
N CYS A 144 -16.47 -3.68 2.08
CA CYS A 144 -17.50 -3.33 1.10
C CYS A 144 -18.67 -4.32 1.11
N ARG A 145 -18.42 -5.62 1.30
CA ARG A 145 -19.51 -6.61 1.45
C ARG A 145 -20.32 -6.39 2.72
N LEU A 146 -19.69 -5.96 3.81
CA LEU A 146 -20.34 -5.63 5.07
C LEU A 146 -21.07 -4.27 5.06
N TYR A 147 -20.80 -3.41 4.07
CA TYR A 147 -21.37 -2.07 3.97
C TYR A 147 -22.90 -2.06 4.07
N THR A 148 -23.56 -2.96 3.35
CA THR A 148 -25.03 -3.06 3.31
C THR A 148 -25.64 -3.80 4.50
N GLN A 149 -24.80 -4.43 5.34
CA GLN A 149 -25.26 -5.21 6.50
C GLN A 149 -25.54 -4.34 7.73
N ASN A 150 -25.18 -3.06 7.67
CA ASN A 150 -25.39 -2.08 8.75
C ASN A 150 -24.80 -2.53 10.11
N VAL A 151 -23.63 -3.15 10.06
CA VAL A 151 -22.91 -3.70 11.23
C VAL A 151 -21.91 -2.71 11.85
N PHE A 152 -21.59 -1.62 11.16
CA PHE A 152 -20.62 -0.64 11.62
C PHE A 152 -21.27 0.69 11.99
N TYR A 153 -20.61 1.44 12.85
CA TYR A 153 -20.97 2.82 13.13
C TYR A 153 -20.61 3.72 11.93
N ASN A 154 -21.37 4.82 11.79
CA ASN A 154 -20.97 5.88 10.89
C ASN A 154 -19.77 6.62 11.48
N LEU A 155 -18.58 6.46 10.90
CA LEU A 155 -17.36 7.08 11.39
C LEU A 155 -17.44 8.62 11.41
N ARG A 156 -18.19 9.23 10.48
CA ARG A 156 -18.41 10.69 10.48
C ARG A 156 -19.22 11.20 11.69
N SER A 157 -19.89 10.30 12.40
CA SER A 157 -20.63 10.63 13.63
C SER A 157 -19.83 10.38 14.92
N ILE A 158 -18.64 9.78 14.83
CA ILE A 158 -17.80 9.50 15.99
C ILE A 158 -17.05 10.79 16.38
N PRO A 159 -17.18 11.26 17.62
CA PRO A 159 -16.46 12.43 18.09
C PRO A 159 -14.94 12.27 17.92
N HIS A 160 -14.26 13.38 17.64
CA HIS A 160 -12.80 13.46 17.53
C HIS A 160 -12.18 12.74 16.31
N LEU A 161 -12.96 12.14 15.41
CA LEU A 161 -12.46 11.72 14.12
C LEU A 161 -12.57 12.88 13.11
N ASP A 162 -11.43 13.46 12.78
CA ASP A 162 -11.33 14.54 11.79
C ASP A 162 -10.63 13.99 10.53
N PHE A 163 -11.43 13.74 9.49
CA PHE A 163 -10.96 13.14 8.23
C PHE A 163 -10.23 14.12 7.32
N SER A 164 -10.11 15.40 7.70
CA SER A 164 -9.25 16.36 7.02
C SER A 164 -7.79 16.31 7.48
N MET A 165 -7.50 15.55 8.54
CA MET A 165 -6.15 15.39 9.05
C MET A 165 -5.29 14.50 8.15
N PRO A 166 -3.97 14.79 8.01
CA PRO A 166 -3.11 14.18 7.01
C PRO A 166 -2.85 12.68 7.18
N TRP A 167 -3.21 12.09 8.32
CA TRP A 167 -3.14 10.64 8.54
C TRP A 167 -4.36 9.87 8.03
N TRP A 168 -5.37 10.55 7.48
CA TRP A 168 -6.49 9.94 6.78
C TRP A 168 -6.33 10.10 5.26
N ASP A 169 -6.76 9.11 4.50
CA ASP A 169 -6.97 9.26 3.06
C ASP A 169 -8.30 9.99 2.81
N GLU A 170 -8.22 11.31 2.59
CA GLU A 170 -9.38 12.17 2.37
C GLU A 170 -10.17 11.75 1.12
N LYS A 171 -9.48 11.34 0.04
CA LYS A 171 -10.15 10.90 -1.20
C LYS A 171 -10.90 9.60 -1.00
N ALA A 172 -10.31 8.67 -0.26
CA ALA A 172 -10.98 7.44 0.13
C ALA A 172 -12.19 7.72 1.04
N ALA A 173 -12.01 8.58 2.06
CA ALA A 173 -13.09 8.99 2.95
C ALA A 173 -14.28 9.59 2.18
N ASP A 174 -14.01 10.45 1.20
CA ASP A 174 -15.05 11.02 0.36
C ASP A 174 -15.67 9.98 -0.57
N SER A 175 -14.88 9.12 -1.20
CA SER A 175 -15.38 8.10 -2.12
C SER A 175 -16.28 7.07 -1.41
N PHE A 176 -15.93 6.67 -0.19
CA PHE A 176 -16.66 5.66 0.58
C PHE A 176 -17.78 6.21 1.45
N THR A 177 -17.98 7.52 1.51
CA THR A 177 -19.18 8.12 2.12
C THR A 177 -20.32 8.07 1.12
N LEU A 178 -21.42 7.36 1.43
CA LEU A 178 -22.62 7.31 0.60
C LEU A 178 -23.82 7.75 1.41
N GLY A 179 -24.56 8.74 0.92
CA GLY A 179 -25.70 9.29 1.64
C GLY A 179 -25.38 9.78 3.07
N GLY A 180 -24.16 10.26 3.29
CA GLY A 180 -23.68 10.70 4.60
C GLY A 180 -23.24 9.57 5.56
N TYR A 181 -23.28 8.31 5.12
CA TYR A 181 -22.81 7.15 5.89
C TYR A 181 -21.44 6.70 5.44
N MET A 182 -20.48 6.65 6.36
CA MET A 182 -19.10 6.19 6.13
C MET A 182 -18.75 5.13 7.19
N PRO A 183 -18.85 3.83 6.89
CA PRO A 183 -18.61 2.76 7.86
C PRO A 183 -17.13 2.43 8.07
N PHE A 184 -16.23 2.87 7.21
CA PHE A 184 -14.79 2.61 7.31
C PHE A 184 -13.97 3.75 6.73
N GLY A 185 -12.69 3.80 7.06
CA GLY A 185 -11.73 4.77 6.54
C GLY A 185 -10.37 4.12 6.30
N ILE A 186 -9.54 4.76 5.51
CA ILE A 186 -8.15 4.40 5.26
C ILE A 186 -7.26 5.44 5.95
N SER A 187 -6.23 4.98 6.66
CA SER A 187 -5.36 5.86 7.45
C SER A 187 -3.94 5.30 7.56
N ASP A 188 -3.03 6.13 8.10
CA ASP A 188 -1.66 5.73 8.42
C ASP A 188 -1.55 4.79 9.66
N LEU A 189 -2.66 4.19 10.09
CA LEU A 189 -2.64 3.15 11.13
C LEU A 189 -1.84 1.93 10.67
N THR A 190 -1.90 1.63 9.38
CA THR A 190 -1.13 0.57 8.72
C THR A 190 -0.27 1.15 7.61
N VAL A 191 0.81 0.44 7.23
CA VAL A 191 1.65 0.80 6.07
C VAL A 191 1.34 -0.05 4.84
N ASN A 192 0.40 -0.97 4.96
CA ASN A 192 0.11 -1.94 3.90
C ASN A 192 -0.42 -1.28 2.61
N ASP A 193 -1.19 -0.21 2.72
CA ASP A 193 -1.65 0.58 1.58
C ASP A 193 -0.48 1.14 0.75
N LYS A 194 0.62 1.52 1.40
CA LYS A 194 1.85 1.98 0.73
C LYS A 194 2.54 0.80 0.02
N GLY A 195 2.55 -0.37 0.67
CA GLY A 195 3.13 -1.60 0.11
C GLY A 195 2.41 -2.08 -1.16
N VAL A 196 1.09 -1.94 -1.23
CA VAL A 196 0.30 -2.35 -2.41
C VAL A 196 0.22 -1.27 -3.50
N THR A 197 0.96 -0.17 -3.37
CA THR A 197 1.04 0.83 -4.44
C THR A 197 1.56 0.21 -5.72
N GLY A 198 0.73 0.23 -6.77
CA GLY A 198 1.11 -0.27 -8.10
C GLY A 198 2.15 0.62 -8.75
N ILE A 199 3.24 0.03 -9.21
CA ILE A 199 4.33 0.74 -9.89
C ILE A 199 4.76 0.00 -11.15
N ILE A 200 5.54 0.66 -11.98
CA ILE A 200 6.20 0.10 -13.15
C ILE A 200 7.69 0.02 -12.86
N TYR A 201 8.19 -1.19 -12.67
CA TYR A 201 9.63 -1.44 -12.67
C TYR A 201 10.16 -1.47 -14.10
N PHE A 202 11.40 -1.07 -14.31
CA PHE A 202 12.06 -1.29 -15.59
C PHE A 202 13.45 -1.90 -15.41
N ASN A 203 13.81 -2.77 -16.33
CA ASN A 203 15.12 -3.39 -16.37
C ASN A 203 16.16 -2.39 -16.91
N LYS A 204 17.01 -1.88 -16.03
CA LYS A 204 18.02 -0.88 -16.37
C LYS A 204 19.07 -1.41 -17.35
N LYS A 205 19.39 -2.70 -17.25
CA LYS A 205 20.34 -3.33 -18.15
C LYS A 205 19.78 -3.40 -19.57
N LEU A 206 18.56 -3.90 -19.74
CA LEU A 206 17.89 -3.92 -21.04
C LEU A 206 17.69 -2.51 -21.60
N ALA A 207 17.32 -1.54 -20.78
CA ALA A 207 17.16 -0.16 -21.22
C ALA A 207 18.48 0.42 -21.76
N ALA A 208 19.61 0.10 -21.13
CA ALA A 208 20.94 0.50 -21.60
C ALA A 208 21.34 -0.24 -22.88
N ASP A 209 21.19 -1.57 -22.93
CA ASP A 209 21.56 -2.41 -24.09
C ASP A 209 20.75 -2.00 -25.35
N LEU A 210 19.50 -1.60 -25.16
CA LEU A 210 18.61 -1.16 -26.23
C LEU A 210 18.71 0.36 -26.54
N ASN A 211 19.59 1.09 -25.83
CA ASN A 211 19.79 2.54 -25.98
C ASN A 211 18.49 3.35 -25.87
N LEU A 212 17.67 3.06 -24.87
CA LEU A 212 16.34 3.69 -24.69
C LEU A 212 16.41 5.11 -24.07
N GLY A 213 17.59 5.56 -23.66
CA GLY A 213 17.78 6.85 -22.99
C GLY A 213 17.47 6.79 -21.48
N ASP A 214 17.25 7.96 -20.89
CA ASP A 214 16.92 8.08 -19.47
C ASP A 214 15.40 8.04 -19.26
N LEU A 215 14.88 6.89 -18.82
CA LEU A 215 13.45 6.71 -18.57
C LEU A 215 12.94 7.57 -17.39
N TYR A 216 13.81 7.87 -16.41
CA TYR A 216 13.44 8.79 -15.33
C TYR A 216 13.27 10.23 -15.85
N GLN A 217 14.05 10.62 -16.87
CA GLN A 217 13.91 11.94 -17.47
C GLN A 217 12.58 12.06 -18.22
N LEU A 218 12.13 11.01 -18.93
CA LEU A 218 10.82 11.00 -19.58
C LEU A 218 9.67 11.29 -18.59
N VAL A 219 9.78 10.74 -17.37
CA VAL A 219 8.77 11.02 -16.31
C VAL A 219 8.86 12.47 -15.83
N LYS A 220 10.06 13.00 -15.63
CA LYS A 220 10.27 14.40 -15.17
C LYS A 220 9.83 15.43 -16.20
N ASP A 221 9.94 15.09 -17.48
CA ASP A 221 9.59 15.96 -18.59
C ASP A 221 8.11 15.82 -19.02
N ASP A 222 7.31 15.03 -18.28
CA ASP A 222 5.89 14.76 -18.57
C ASP A 222 5.66 14.04 -19.92
N GLU A 223 6.69 13.33 -20.42
CA GLU A 223 6.68 12.59 -21.68
C GLU A 223 6.34 11.10 -21.49
N TRP A 224 6.24 10.64 -20.25
CA TRP A 224 5.86 9.25 -19.94
C TRP A 224 4.36 9.04 -20.15
N SER A 225 4.01 7.97 -20.86
CA SER A 225 2.63 7.53 -21.06
C SER A 225 2.58 6.02 -21.33
N PHE A 226 1.40 5.40 -21.28
CA PHE A 226 1.25 4.01 -21.70
C PHE A 226 1.62 3.80 -23.17
N ALA A 227 1.32 4.75 -24.06
CA ALA A 227 1.77 4.68 -25.45
C ALA A 227 3.29 4.68 -25.55
N LYS A 228 3.98 5.48 -24.72
CA LYS A 228 5.44 5.48 -24.65
C LYS A 228 5.97 4.15 -24.09
N MET A 229 5.33 3.58 -23.06
CA MET A 229 5.68 2.27 -22.52
C MET A 229 5.56 1.17 -23.60
N VAL A 230 4.48 1.16 -24.37
CA VAL A 230 4.28 0.22 -25.49
C VAL A 230 5.34 0.44 -26.58
N GLU A 231 5.61 1.68 -26.98
CA GLU A 231 6.66 2.00 -27.97
C GLU A 231 8.02 1.45 -27.55
N LEU A 232 8.39 1.68 -26.29
CA LEU A 232 9.67 1.20 -25.76
C LEU A 232 9.68 -0.32 -25.54
N GLY A 233 8.56 -0.87 -25.06
CA GLY A 233 8.39 -2.31 -24.86
C GLY A 233 8.55 -3.09 -26.16
N LYS A 234 8.01 -2.62 -27.26
CA LYS A 234 8.17 -3.25 -28.58
C LYS A 234 9.62 -3.35 -29.05
N LYS A 235 10.51 -2.48 -28.55
CA LYS A 235 11.96 -2.58 -28.84
C LYS A 235 12.65 -3.70 -28.05
N ALA A 236 12.02 -4.18 -26.99
CA ALA A 236 12.58 -5.24 -26.16
C ALA A 236 12.20 -6.65 -26.61
N ILE A 237 11.16 -6.79 -27.45
CA ILE A 237 10.67 -8.10 -27.91
C ILE A 237 11.80 -8.86 -28.61
N LEU A 238 11.95 -10.16 -28.22
CA LEU A 238 12.87 -11.08 -28.87
C LEU A 238 12.34 -12.50 -28.75
N ASP A 239 12.04 -13.10 -29.90
CA ASP A 239 11.82 -14.54 -30.03
C ASP A 239 13.17 -15.25 -30.01
N VAL A 240 13.51 -15.85 -28.86
CA VAL A 240 14.86 -16.39 -28.61
C VAL A 240 15.08 -17.72 -29.33
N ASN A 241 14.05 -18.53 -29.42
CA ASN A 241 14.10 -19.86 -30.02
C ASN A 241 13.59 -19.91 -31.46
N GLU A 242 13.14 -18.78 -32.03
CA GLU A 242 12.68 -18.57 -33.40
C GLU A 242 11.50 -19.49 -33.79
N ILE A 243 10.63 -19.85 -32.83
CA ILE A 243 9.46 -20.68 -33.12
C ILE A 243 8.24 -19.89 -33.58
N GLY A 244 8.28 -18.55 -33.43
CA GLY A 244 7.25 -17.61 -33.89
C GLY A 244 6.00 -17.55 -33.01
N THR A 245 6.00 -18.22 -31.86
CA THR A 245 4.95 -18.16 -30.84
C THR A 245 5.59 -17.80 -29.50
N ALA A 246 4.95 -16.90 -28.78
CA ALA A 246 5.45 -16.43 -27.48
C ALA A 246 5.51 -17.56 -26.44
N ASP A 247 6.64 -17.72 -25.74
CA ASP A 247 6.85 -18.71 -24.69
C ASP A 247 7.78 -18.21 -23.56
N LEU A 248 8.09 -19.08 -22.58
CA LEU A 248 8.89 -18.70 -21.40
C LEU A 248 10.39 -18.51 -21.70
N GLU A 249 10.87 -18.84 -22.90
CA GLU A 249 12.26 -18.58 -23.31
C GLU A 249 12.44 -17.19 -23.91
N ASP A 250 11.32 -16.56 -24.32
CA ASP A 250 11.31 -15.27 -25.00
C ASP A 250 11.57 -14.08 -24.09
N ARG A 251 11.78 -12.93 -24.72
CA ARG A 251 11.88 -11.64 -24.04
C ARG A 251 10.71 -10.74 -24.42
N TYR A 252 10.08 -10.18 -23.41
CA TYR A 252 8.86 -9.38 -23.50
C TYR A 252 9.11 -7.89 -23.29
N GLY A 253 8.22 -7.08 -23.81
CA GLY A 253 8.20 -5.64 -23.50
C GLY A 253 7.61 -5.36 -22.12
N ILE A 254 6.52 -6.07 -21.77
CA ILE A 254 5.73 -5.85 -20.57
C ILE A 254 5.47 -7.18 -19.89
N LEU A 255 5.68 -7.22 -18.60
CA LEU A 255 5.39 -8.36 -17.73
C LEU A 255 4.40 -7.94 -16.64
N GLY A 256 3.51 -8.83 -16.25
CA GLY A 256 2.59 -8.59 -15.15
C GLY A 256 1.57 -9.70 -14.96
N ASP A 257 0.44 -9.35 -14.34
CA ASP A 257 -0.72 -10.22 -14.15
C ASP A 257 -2.02 -9.47 -14.47
N ASP A 258 -3.17 -10.08 -14.16
CA ASP A 258 -4.47 -9.45 -14.38
C ASP A 258 -4.65 -8.14 -13.58
N GLY A 259 -3.86 -7.93 -12.52
CA GLY A 259 -3.86 -6.68 -11.75
C GLY A 259 -3.40 -5.46 -12.54
N MET A 260 -2.68 -5.66 -13.66
CA MET A 260 -2.29 -4.58 -14.57
C MET A 260 -3.48 -3.72 -15.03
N VAL A 261 -4.65 -4.33 -15.21
CA VAL A 261 -5.86 -3.61 -15.64
C VAL A 261 -6.24 -2.51 -14.66
N TYR A 262 -6.18 -2.78 -13.36
CA TYR A 262 -6.52 -1.79 -12.33
C TYR A 262 -5.54 -0.63 -12.31
N GLN A 263 -4.24 -0.92 -12.46
CA GLN A 263 -3.19 0.10 -12.52
C GLN A 263 -3.37 0.98 -13.78
N PHE A 264 -3.65 0.35 -14.91
CA PHE A 264 -3.92 1.05 -16.17
C PHE A 264 -5.11 2.00 -16.06
N PHE A 265 -6.24 1.51 -15.52
CA PHE A 265 -7.45 2.32 -15.38
C PHE A 265 -7.28 3.44 -14.35
N ALA A 266 -6.61 3.16 -13.22
CA ALA A 266 -6.33 4.17 -12.21
C ALA A 266 -5.46 5.31 -12.77
N ALA A 267 -4.39 4.96 -13.49
CA ALA A 267 -3.50 5.94 -14.13
C ALA A 267 -4.19 6.75 -15.23
N GLY A 268 -5.15 6.15 -15.94
CA GLY A 268 -5.96 6.83 -16.96
C GLY A 268 -7.12 7.64 -16.41
N ASP A 269 -7.29 7.75 -15.09
CA ASP A 269 -8.43 8.39 -14.43
C ASP A 269 -9.79 7.85 -14.93
N ALA A 270 -9.89 6.53 -15.08
CA ALA A 270 -11.16 5.89 -15.39
C ALA A 270 -12.08 5.93 -14.17
N LYS A 271 -13.35 6.21 -14.39
CA LYS A 271 -14.38 6.19 -13.34
C LYS A 271 -15.30 5.01 -13.58
N TYR A 272 -15.32 4.06 -12.65
CA TYR A 272 -16.28 2.94 -12.66
C TYR A 272 -17.62 3.34 -12.08
N ILE A 273 -17.56 4.14 -11.01
CA ILE A 273 -18.67 4.64 -10.23
C ILE A 273 -18.42 6.11 -9.97
N VAL A 274 -19.44 6.92 -10.08
CA VAL A 274 -19.48 8.31 -9.64
C VAL A 274 -20.60 8.47 -8.62
N LYS A 275 -20.66 9.59 -7.92
CA LYS A 275 -21.77 9.90 -7.03
C LYS A 275 -22.69 10.93 -7.69
N ASP A 276 -23.99 10.73 -7.52
CA ASP A 276 -25.00 11.69 -7.97
C ASP A 276 -25.10 12.90 -7.01
N LYS A 277 -26.06 13.80 -7.29
CA LYS A 277 -26.29 15.00 -6.47
C LYS A 277 -26.75 14.71 -5.03
N ASP A 278 -27.23 13.51 -4.75
CA ASP A 278 -27.71 13.05 -3.46
C ASP A 278 -26.65 12.16 -2.76
N ASP A 279 -25.41 12.17 -3.27
CA ASP A 279 -24.27 11.39 -2.77
C ASP A 279 -24.47 9.85 -2.90
N MET A 280 -25.27 9.43 -3.88
CA MET A 280 -25.52 8.02 -4.14
C MET A 280 -24.74 7.53 -5.35
N PRO A 281 -24.29 6.23 -5.33
CA PRO A 281 -23.44 5.71 -6.38
C PRO A 281 -24.20 5.51 -7.69
N GLU A 282 -23.63 6.01 -8.80
CA GLU A 282 -24.09 5.75 -10.16
C GLU A 282 -22.98 5.05 -10.96
N ILE A 283 -23.37 4.09 -11.80
CA ILE A 283 -22.42 3.39 -12.69
C ILE A 283 -21.96 4.35 -13.79
N ALA A 284 -20.66 4.64 -13.84
CA ALA A 284 -20.01 5.49 -14.83
C ALA A 284 -19.10 4.71 -15.80
N PHE A 285 -19.17 3.38 -15.77
CA PHE A 285 -18.28 2.52 -16.56
C PHE A 285 -18.48 2.68 -18.05
N ASN A 286 -19.72 2.83 -18.51
CA ASN A 286 -20.09 2.91 -19.93
C ASN A 286 -19.95 4.33 -20.49
N THR A 287 -18.73 4.89 -20.45
CA THR A 287 -18.41 6.18 -21.07
C THR A 287 -17.50 5.96 -22.27
N GLU A 288 -17.53 6.87 -23.24
CA GLU A 288 -16.65 6.82 -24.43
C GLU A 288 -15.17 6.76 -24.01
N LYS A 289 -14.77 7.53 -22.99
CA LYS A 289 -13.41 7.50 -22.44
C LYS A 289 -13.04 6.10 -21.94
N ASN A 290 -13.87 5.50 -21.10
CA ASN A 290 -13.59 4.19 -20.53
C ASN A 290 -13.57 3.10 -21.60
N ILE A 291 -14.50 3.13 -22.54
CA ILE A 291 -14.54 2.18 -23.67
C ILE A 291 -13.27 2.28 -24.52
N THR A 292 -12.84 3.48 -24.86
CA THR A 292 -11.60 3.71 -25.62
C THR A 292 -10.38 3.19 -24.85
N MET A 293 -10.33 3.43 -23.53
CA MET A 293 -9.25 2.92 -22.68
C MET A 293 -9.24 1.39 -22.63
N ILE A 294 -10.41 0.75 -22.49
CA ILE A 294 -10.52 -0.70 -22.48
C ILE A 294 -10.01 -1.28 -23.79
N GLN A 295 -10.48 -0.73 -24.92
CA GLN A 295 -10.05 -1.17 -26.25
C GLN A 295 -8.53 -1.06 -26.40
N TYR A 296 -7.96 0.08 -26.04
CA TYR A 296 -6.50 0.28 -26.09
C TYR A 296 -5.77 -0.73 -25.20
N TYR A 297 -6.24 -0.94 -23.95
CA TYR A 297 -5.61 -1.91 -23.05
C TYR A 297 -5.65 -3.34 -23.59
N LEU A 298 -6.80 -3.75 -24.12
CA LEU A 298 -6.96 -5.11 -24.63
C LEU A 298 -6.18 -5.31 -25.93
N GLU A 299 -6.31 -4.42 -26.90
CA GLU A 299 -5.79 -4.59 -28.25
C GLU A 299 -4.29 -4.28 -28.35
N ASP A 300 -3.84 -3.20 -27.70
CA ASP A 300 -2.46 -2.72 -27.84
C ASP A 300 -1.51 -3.19 -26.73
N ILE A 301 -2.05 -3.71 -25.62
CA ILE A 301 -1.22 -4.16 -24.48
C ILE A 301 -1.46 -5.64 -24.22
N LEU A 302 -2.65 -6.03 -23.76
CA LEU A 302 -2.87 -7.37 -23.19
C LEU A 302 -2.84 -8.50 -24.25
N PHE A 303 -3.46 -8.29 -25.42
CA PHE A 303 -3.56 -9.32 -26.45
C PHE A 303 -2.41 -9.31 -27.47
N ASP A 304 -1.46 -8.40 -27.35
CA ASP A 304 -0.19 -8.52 -28.07
C ASP A 304 0.72 -9.49 -27.29
N GLU A 305 0.57 -10.80 -27.56
CA GLU A 305 1.26 -11.88 -26.85
C GLU A 305 2.80 -11.83 -26.98
N GLN A 306 3.33 -11.12 -27.97
CA GLN A 306 4.77 -10.87 -28.07
C GLN A 306 5.22 -9.68 -27.22
N LEU A 307 4.35 -8.69 -27.05
CA LEU A 307 4.63 -7.53 -26.21
C LEU A 307 4.46 -7.85 -24.74
N THR A 308 3.37 -8.53 -24.38
CA THR A 308 2.95 -8.69 -22.99
C THR A 308 2.88 -10.15 -22.57
N PHE A 309 3.58 -10.50 -21.50
CA PHE A 309 3.40 -11.75 -20.78
C PHE A 309 2.55 -11.54 -19.55
N ASN A 310 1.41 -12.22 -19.48
CA ASN A 310 0.50 -12.21 -18.33
C ASN A 310 0.61 -13.53 -17.56
N SER A 311 1.09 -13.48 -16.32
CA SER A 311 1.31 -14.67 -15.50
C SER A 311 0.04 -15.25 -14.86
N SER A 312 -1.12 -14.59 -14.93
CA SER A 312 -2.35 -15.06 -14.26
C SER A 312 -2.86 -16.41 -14.76
N GLY A 313 -2.56 -16.79 -16.00
CA GLY A 313 -2.89 -18.09 -16.56
C GLY A 313 -1.80 -19.14 -16.44
N SER A 314 -0.64 -18.80 -15.91
CA SER A 314 0.49 -19.71 -15.77
C SER A 314 0.37 -20.58 -14.52
N ALA A 315 0.99 -21.77 -14.56
CA ALA A 315 1.04 -22.67 -13.40
C ALA A 315 1.80 -22.05 -12.22
N ASP A 316 2.73 -21.14 -12.52
CA ASP A 316 3.44 -20.30 -11.55
C ASP A 316 2.93 -18.86 -11.68
N GLY A 317 2.10 -18.42 -10.75
CA GLY A 317 1.57 -17.05 -10.70
C GLY A 317 2.64 -15.95 -10.59
N TRP A 318 3.91 -16.34 -10.28
CA TRP A 318 5.07 -15.45 -10.19
C TRP A 318 5.98 -15.51 -11.42
N ALA A 319 5.52 -16.15 -12.51
CA ALA A 319 6.34 -16.30 -13.71
C ALA A 319 6.81 -14.97 -14.30
N SER A 320 5.99 -13.90 -14.24
CA SER A 320 6.40 -12.54 -14.67
C SER A 320 7.59 -12.01 -13.87
N ASP A 321 7.60 -12.24 -12.56
CA ASP A 321 8.69 -11.81 -11.66
C ASP A 321 9.98 -12.60 -11.97
N THR A 322 9.85 -13.91 -12.19
CA THR A 322 10.97 -14.77 -12.59
C THR A 322 11.56 -14.34 -13.93
N LEU A 323 10.73 -14.06 -14.93
CA LEU A 323 11.17 -13.57 -16.24
C LEU A 323 11.90 -12.21 -16.10
N PHE A 324 11.36 -11.29 -15.29
CA PHE A 324 11.98 -10.00 -15.06
C PHE A 324 13.35 -10.14 -14.41
N ALA A 325 13.49 -10.98 -13.39
CA ALA A 325 14.76 -11.26 -12.72
C ALA A 325 15.82 -11.88 -13.66
N ASN A 326 15.38 -12.57 -14.72
CA ASN A 326 16.23 -13.21 -15.73
C ASN A 326 16.52 -12.32 -16.95
N ASP A 327 16.27 -11.00 -16.89
CA ASP A 327 16.42 -10.08 -18.02
C ASP A 327 15.50 -10.39 -19.22
N GLN A 328 14.39 -11.06 -19.00
CA GLN A 328 13.42 -11.43 -20.05
C GLN A 328 12.22 -10.47 -20.14
N GLY A 329 12.29 -9.31 -19.53
CA GLY A 329 11.28 -8.25 -19.63
C GLY A 329 11.84 -6.86 -19.43
N LEU A 330 11.34 -5.90 -20.22
CA LEU A 330 11.76 -4.51 -20.06
C LEU A 330 11.01 -3.83 -18.91
N PHE A 331 9.70 -4.00 -18.85
CA PHE A 331 8.83 -3.45 -17.82
C PHE A 331 8.14 -4.56 -17.03
N LEU A 332 7.98 -4.36 -15.72
CA LEU A 332 7.18 -5.20 -14.85
C LEU A 332 6.18 -4.33 -14.09
N MET A 333 4.89 -4.62 -14.23
CA MET A 333 3.82 -3.93 -13.52
C MET A 333 3.42 -4.75 -12.29
N ARG A 334 3.77 -4.26 -11.10
CA ARG A 334 3.54 -4.93 -9.81
C ARG A 334 3.37 -3.91 -8.67
N PRO A 335 2.78 -4.31 -7.55
CA PRO A 335 2.88 -3.56 -6.30
C PRO A 335 4.32 -3.52 -5.76
N ILE A 336 4.65 -2.49 -4.98
CA ILE A 336 6.00 -2.32 -4.39
C ILE A 336 6.42 -3.52 -3.53
N ASN A 337 5.50 -4.13 -2.80
CA ASN A 337 5.78 -5.20 -1.84
C ASN A 337 5.95 -6.60 -2.45
N THR A 338 5.93 -6.73 -3.77
CA THR A 338 6.05 -8.03 -4.46
C THR A 338 7.46 -8.35 -4.95
N THR A 339 8.45 -7.50 -4.68
CA THR A 339 9.84 -7.68 -5.13
C THR A 339 10.79 -7.95 -3.97
#